data_a14cac3a31a4c6b085866e88f1452808
#
_entry.id   a14cac3a31a4c6b085866e88f1452808
#
_cell.length_a   1.000
_cell.length_b   1.000
_cell.length_c   1.000
_cell.angle_alpha   90.00
_cell.angle_beta   90.00
_cell.angle_gamma   90.00
#
_symmetry.space_group_name_H-M   'P 1'
#
loop_
_entity.id
_entity.type
_entity.pdbx_description
1 polymer ?
#
loop_
_entity_poly.entity_id
_entity_poly.type
_entity_poly.pdbx_seq_one_letter_code
_entity_poly.pdbx_strand_id
1 'polypeptide(L)'
;MMKAMSEVQDLVEEATFEFTLGNNDEALEKLQAALTLDANSFEAWHALTEIYFSMGKLDEALEAGEKAHSISPEDVHINTSLSRIWVEKGDKEKAEHFGAQARMLGWKREIKEKKDA
;
A
#
# COMPACT_ATOMS: atom_id res chain seq x y z
N MET A 1 -12.54 -20.74 -4.31
CA MET A 1 -11.93 -19.90 -3.29
C MET A 1 -10.44 -19.75 -3.47
N MET A 2 -9.69 -20.86 -3.43
CA MET A 2 -8.25 -20.83 -3.64
C MET A 2 -7.86 -20.25 -5.01
N LYS A 3 -8.65 -20.58 -6.04
CA LYS A 3 -8.41 -20.07 -7.40
C LYS A 3 -8.56 -18.54 -7.47
N ALA A 4 -9.60 -17.99 -6.80
CA ALA A 4 -9.82 -16.54 -6.80
C ALA A 4 -8.68 -15.79 -6.09
N MET A 5 -8.19 -16.33 -4.97
CA MET A 5 -7.05 -15.75 -4.24
C MET A 5 -5.78 -15.79 -5.07
N SER A 6 -5.55 -16.90 -5.77
CA SER A 6 -4.40 -17.04 -6.67
C SER A 6 -4.49 -16.04 -7.83
N GLU A 7 -5.69 -15.81 -8.39
CA GLU A 7 -5.89 -14.84 -9.46
C GLU A 7 -5.63 -13.41 -8.97
N VAL A 8 -6.08 -13.08 -7.75
CA VAL A 8 -5.82 -11.76 -7.15
C VAL A 8 -4.31 -11.54 -6.99
N GLN A 9 -3.62 -12.53 -6.44
CA GLN A 9 -2.18 -12.42 -6.24
C GLN A 9 -1.44 -12.27 -7.57
N ASP A 10 -1.83 -13.05 -8.57
CA ASP A 10 -1.22 -12.97 -9.91
C ASP A 10 -1.43 -11.59 -10.52
N LEU A 11 -2.64 -11.03 -10.39
CA LEU A 11 -2.93 -9.70 -10.91
C LEU A 11 -2.12 -8.62 -10.22
N VAL A 12 -1.94 -8.72 -8.90
CA VAL A 12 -1.12 -7.77 -8.15
C VAL A 12 0.36 -7.86 -8.59
N GLU A 13 0.87 -9.08 -8.74
CA GLU A 13 2.25 -9.29 -9.20
C GLU A 13 2.46 -8.76 -10.61
N GLU A 14 1.52 -9.04 -11.52
CA GLU A 14 1.57 -8.53 -12.88
C GLU A 14 1.50 -7.00 -12.92
N ALA A 15 0.64 -6.42 -12.07
CA ALA A 15 0.53 -4.96 -11.97
C ALA A 15 1.84 -4.35 -11.51
N THR A 16 2.47 -4.95 -10.50
CA THR A 16 3.75 -4.47 -9.99
C THR A 16 4.82 -4.53 -11.06
N PHE A 17 4.83 -5.61 -11.84
CA PHE A 17 5.75 -5.75 -12.96
C PHE A 17 5.53 -4.66 -14.02
N GLU A 18 4.26 -4.44 -14.40
CA GLU A 18 3.93 -3.39 -15.37
C GLU A 18 4.35 -2.01 -14.86
N PHE A 19 4.17 -1.77 -13.58
CA PHE A 19 4.59 -0.52 -12.95
C PHE A 19 6.12 -0.32 -13.06
N THR A 20 6.90 -1.38 -12.84
CA THR A 20 8.36 -1.27 -12.95
C THR A 20 8.81 -0.99 -14.39
N LEU A 21 7.99 -1.35 -15.36
CA LEU A 21 8.23 -1.04 -16.77
C LEU A 21 7.74 0.34 -17.19
N GLY A 22 7.09 1.06 -16.29
CA GLY A 22 6.51 2.37 -16.59
C GLY A 22 5.12 2.32 -17.21
N ASN A 23 4.51 1.13 -17.28
CA ASN A 23 3.18 0.95 -17.87
C ASN A 23 2.11 1.15 -16.80
N ASN A 24 1.97 2.39 -16.35
CA ASN A 24 1.09 2.72 -15.22
C ASN A 24 -0.38 2.41 -15.50
N ASP A 25 -0.87 2.71 -16.70
CA ASP A 25 -2.27 2.47 -17.05
C ASP A 25 -2.61 0.99 -17.00
N GLU A 26 -1.73 0.14 -17.54
CA GLU A 26 -1.91 -1.31 -17.50
C GLU A 26 -1.86 -1.84 -16.08
N ALA A 27 -0.95 -1.30 -15.27
CA ALA A 27 -0.86 -1.67 -13.86
C ALA A 27 -2.16 -1.35 -13.12
N LEU A 28 -2.72 -0.15 -13.35
CA LEU A 28 -3.97 0.26 -12.72
C LEU A 28 -5.14 -0.63 -13.14
N GLU A 29 -5.21 -0.99 -14.43
CA GLU A 29 -6.26 -1.90 -14.92
C GLU A 29 -6.21 -3.25 -14.22
N LYS A 30 -5.02 -3.82 -14.05
CA LYS A 30 -4.84 -5.10 -13.37
C LYS A 30 -5.23 -5.03 -11.91
N LEU A 31 -4.93 -3.91 -11.25
CA LEU A 31 -5.30 -3.72 -9.85
C LEU A 31 -6.81 -3.54 -9.70
N GLN A 32 -7.46 -2.86 -10.64
CA GLN A 32 -8.92 -2.76 -10.65
C GLN A 32 -9.56 -4.16 -10.79
N ALA A 33 -9.01 -4.98 -11.67
CA ALA A 33 -9.48 -6.36 -11.84
C ALA A 33 -9.28 -7.16 -10.53
N ALA A 34 -8.13 -6.97 -9.87
CA ALA A 34 -7.87 -7.65 -8.59
C ALA A 34 -8.89 -7.24 -7.53
N LEU A 35 -9.22 -5.95 -7.44
CA LEU A 35 -10.18 -5.44 -6.47
C LEU A 35 -11.62 -5.86 -6.79
N THR A 36 -11.92 -6.11 -8.06
CA THR A 36 -13.22 -6.68 -8.44
C THR A 36 -13.37 -8.10 -7.88
N LEU A 37 -12.27 -8.85 -7.86
CA LEU A 37 -12.27 -10.21 -7.31
C LEU A 37 -12.22 -10.21 -5.78
N ASP A 38 -11.49 -9.28 -5.18
CA ASP A 38 -11.35 -9.15 -3.73
C ASP A 38 -11.19 -7.69 -3.36
N ALA A 39 -12.29 -7.05 -2.96
CA ALA A 39 -12.31 -5.64 -2.58
C ALA A 39 -11.49 -5.34 -1.32
N ASN A 40 -11.11 -6.37 -0.55
CA ASN A 40 -10.34 -6.23 0.69
C ASN A 40 -8.90 -6.72 0.55
N SER A 41 -8.39 -6.76 -0.68
CA SER A 41 -6.98 -7.12 -0.90
C SER A 41 -6.07 -5.98 -0.45
N PHE A 42 -5.39 -6.18 0.68
CA PHE A 42 -4.41 -5.20 1.18
C PHE A 42 -3.33 -4.93 0.13
N GLU A 43 -2.80 -5.99 -0.47
CA GLU A 43 -1.72 -5.88 -1.46
C GLU A 43 -2.15 -5.03 -2.66
N ALA A 44 -3.39 -5.19 -3.13
CA ALA A 44 -3.90 -4.41 -4.25
C ALA A 44 -4.04 -2.93 -3.87
N TRP A 45 -4.60 -2.64 -2.69
CA TRP A 45 -4.73 -1.25 -2.23
C TRP A 45 -3.36 -0.61 -1.99
N HIS A 46 -2.43 -1.36 -1.42
CA HIS A 46 -1.07 -0.86 -1.20
C HIS A 46 -0.38 -0.55 -2.53
N ALA A 47 -0.48 -1.46 -3.50
CA ALA A 47 0.09 -1.24 -4.83
C ALA A 47 -0.51 0.01 -5.49
N LEU A 48 -1.83 0.19 -5.40
CA LEU A 48 -2.49 1.40 -5.92
C LEU A 48 -1.93 2.66 -5.27
N THR A 49 -1.73 2.62 -3.95
CA THR A 49 -1.17 3.75 -3.21
C THR A 49 0.18 4.17 -3.80
N GLU A 50 1.05 3.20 -4.03
CA GLU A 50 2.40 3.46 -4.54
C GLU A 50 2.37 3.96 -5.98
N ILE A 51 1.52 3.39 -6.82
CA ILE A 51 1.42 3.79 -8.22
C ILE A 51 0.87 5.21 -8.33
N TYR A 52 -0.22 5.52 -7.63
CA TYR A 52 -0.78 6.87 -7.65
C TYR A 52 0.20 7.89 -7.08
N PHE A 53 0.90 7.53 -6.00
CA PHE A 53 1.93 8.42 -5.44
C PHE A 53 3.02 8.72 -6.46
N SER A 54 3.51 7.70 -7.14
CA SER A 54 4.52 7.83 -8.18
C SER A 54 4.06 8.72 -9.33
N MET A 55 2.76 8.71 -9.64
CA MET A 55 2.17 9.53 -10.68
C MET A 55 1.87 10.97 -10.22
N GLY A 56 2.12 11.28 -8.96
CA GLY A 56 1.80 12.59 -8.39
C GLY A 56 0.32 12.78 -8.10
N LYS A 57 -0.48 11.71 -8.16
CA LYS A 57 -1.91 11.75 -7.89
C LYS A 57 -2.15 11.56 -6.40
N LEU A 58 -1.91 12.60 -5.63
CA LEU A 58 -1.90 12.52 -4.17
C LEU A 58 -3.25 12.19 -3.56
N ASP A 59 -4.34 12.71 -4.11
CA ASP A 59 -5.68 12.44 -3.56
C ASP A 59 -6.06 10.97 -3.76
N GLU A 60 -5.81 10.44 -4.95
CA GLU A 60 -6.06 9.03 -5.24
C GLU A 60 -5.14 8.12 -4.41
N ALA A 61 -3.87 8.52 -4.25
CA ALA A 61 -2.93 7.79 -3.41
C ALA A 61 -3.40 7.75 -1.97
N LEU A 62 -3.91 8.88 -1.46
CA LEU A 62 -4.42 8.95 -0.09
C LEU A 62 -5.63 8.05 0.09
N GLU A 63 -6.58 8.09 -0.84
CA GLU A 63 -7.77 7.24 -0.77
C GLU A 63 -7.40 5.76 -0.73
N ALA A 64 -6.52 5.33 -1.64
CA ALA A 64 -6.05 3.95 -1.67
C ALA A 64 -5.28 3.58 -0.39
N GLY A 65 -4.44 4.51 0.09
CA GLY A 65 -3.66 4.30 1.31
C GLY A 65 -4.53 4.17 2.55
N GLU A 66 -5.59 4.96 2.64
CA GLU A 66 -6.54 4.87 3.75
C GLU A 66 -7.27 3.53 3.74
N LYS A 67 -7.63 3.05 2.55
CA LYS A 67 -8.24 1.72 2.41
C LYS A 67 -7.27 0.62 2.88
N ALA A 68 -6.04 0.65 2.41
CA ALA A 68 -5.04 -0.32 2.82
C ALA A 68 -4.82 -0.27 4.34
N HIS A 69 -4.73 0.94 4.89
CA HIS A 69 -4.54 1.14 6.33
C HIS A 69 -5.72 0.59 7.13
N SER A 70 -6.95 0.74 6.63
CA SER A 70 -8.13 0.21 7.33
C SER A 70 -8.13 -1.31 7.39
N ILE A 71 -7.50 -1.96 6.41
CA ILE A 71 -7.37 -3.42 6.36
C ILE A 71 -6.24 -3.89 7.27
N SER A 72 -5.09 -3.22 7.21
CA SER A 72 -3.90 -3.59 8.00
C SER A 72 -3.26 -2.35 8.64
N PRO A 73 -3.86 -1.82 9.72
CA PRO A 73 -3.37 -0.58 10.33
C PRO A 73 -2.00 -0.70 10.98
N GLU A 74 -1.53 -1.92 11.21
CA GLU A 74 -0.22 -2.16 11.82
C GLU A 74 0.89 -2.46 10.81
N ASP A 75 0.59 -2.35 9.53
CA ASP A 75 1.61 -2.57 8.50
C ASP A 75 2.56 -1.36 8.46
N VAL A 76 3.87 -1.64 8.58
CA VAL A 76 4.90 -0.59 8.59
C VAL A 76 4.91 0.18 7.28
N HIS A 77 4.80 -0.53 6.16
CA HIS A 77 4.93 0.08 4.83
C HIS A 77 3.79 1.03 4.52
N ILE A 78 2.55 0.66 4.86
CA ILE A 78 1.43 1.54 4.58
C ILE A 78 1.46 2.81 5.44
N ASN A 79 1.90 2.69 6.70
CA ASN A 79 2.07 3.87 7.55
C ASN A 79 3.17 4.78 7.00
N THR A 80 4.25 4.21 6.47
CA THR A 80 5.30 4.98 5.80
C THR A 80 4.77 5.69 4.56
N SER A 81 3.99 4.98 3.74
CA SER A 81 3.40 5.55 2.52
C SER A 81 2.47 6.71 2.86
N LEU A 82 1.62 6.55 3.88
CA LEU A 82 0.72 7.63 4.31
C LEU A 82 1.49 8.85 4.82
N SER A 83 2.57 8.61 5.57
CA SER A 83 3.43 9.71 6.02
C SER A 83 3.99 10.50 4.83
N ARG A 84 4.49 9.80 3.82
CA ARG A 84 5.04 10.44 2.61
C ARG A 84 3.98 11.23 1.86
N ILE A 85 2.77 10.69 1.74
CA ILE A 85 1.67 11.37 1.08
C ILE A 85 1.36 12.68 1.81
N TRP A 86 1.28 12.64 3.14
CA TRP A 86 0.97 13.83 3.91
C TRP A 86 2.09 14.87 3.87
N VAL A 87 3.36 14.43 3.76
CA VAL A 87 4.48 15.36 3.52
C VAL A 87 4.22 16.12 2.22
N GLU A 88 3.89 15.39 1.14
CA GLU A 88 3.67 16.00 -0.16
C GLU A 88 2.43 16.93 -0.16
N LYS A 89 1.42 16.60 0.64
CA LYS A 89 0.23 17.44 0.78
C LYS A 89 0.46 18.63 1.71
N GLY A 90 1.60 18.69 2.39
CA GLY A 90 1.96 19.81 3.25
C GLY A 90 1.39 19.76 4.66
N ASP A 91 0.86 18.62 5.10
CA ASP A 91 0.31 18.45 6.44
C ASP A 91 1.34 17.75 7.33
N LYS A 92 2.12 18.54 8.03
CA LYS A 92 3.20 18.04 8.88
C LYS A 92 2.70 17.22 10.07
N GLU A 93 1.57 17.60 10.64
CA GLU A 93 1.01 16.89 11.80
C GLU A 93 0.61 15.47 11.42
N LYS A 94 -0.12 15.33 10.33
CA LYS A 94 -0.54 14.00 9.85
C LYS A 94 0.65 13.18 9.38
N ALA A 95 1.60 13.82 8.69
CA ALA A 95 2.83 13.15 8.26
C ALA A 95 3.58 12.58 9.45
N GLU A 96 3.76 13.37 10.52
CA GLU A 96 4.46 12.94 11.73
C GLU A 96 3.70 11.84 12.45
N HIS A 97 2.37 11.93 12.49
CA HIS A 97 1.55 10.89 13.12
C HIS A 97 1.83 9.52 12.47
N PHE A 98 1.74 9.44 11.15
CA PHE A 98 1.96 8.17 10.45
C PHE A 98 3.43 7.74 10.46
N GLY A 99 4.34 8.71 10.39
CA GLY A 99 5.77 8.42 10.50
C GLY A 99 6.15 7.84 11.85
N ALA A 100 5.57 8.38 12.93
CA ALA A 100 5.78 7.86 14.28
C ALA A 100 5.22 6.45 14.42
N GLN A 101 4.03 6.21 13.86
CA GLN A 101 3.44 4.87 13.87
C GLN A 101 4.33 3.87 13.14
N ALA A 102 4.85 4.25 11.99
CA ALA A 102 5.73 3.37 11.22
C ALA A 102 6.99 3.01 12.02
N ARG A 103 7.61 4.00 12.68
CA ARG A 103 8.81 3.77 13.49
C ARG A 103 8.50 2.82 14.67
N MET A 104 7.40 3.07 15.34
CA MET A 104 6.99 2.25 16.50
C MET A 104 6.71 0.81 16.07
N LEU A 105 5.96 0.63 14.99
CA LEU A 105 5.63 -0.70 14.47
C LEU A 105 6.87 -1.45 14.00
N GLY A 106 7.79 -0.75 13.32
CA GLY A 106 9.05 -1.33 12.90
C GLY A 106 9.90 -1.78 14.09
N TRP A 107 9.94 -0.97 15.14
CA TRP A 107 10.67 -1.30 16.36
C TRP A 107 10.07 -2.50 17.07
N LYS A 108 8.74 -2.55 17.20
CA LYS A 108 8.05 -3.70 17.80
C LYS A 108 8.36 -4.98 17.05
N ARG A 109 8.40 -4.92 15.74
CA ARG A 109 8.73 -6.08 14.89
C ARG A 109 10.17 -6.55 15.15
N GLU A 110 11.13 -5.63 15.23
CA GLU A 110 12.52 -5.95 15.53
C GLU A 110 12.67 -6.64 16.88
N ILE A 111 12.01 -6.13 17.89
CA ILE A 111 12.04 -6.72 19.25
C ILE A 111 11.49 -8.12 19.21
N LYS A 112 10.36 -8.32 18.52
CA LYS A 112 9.75 -9.65 18.40
C LYS A 112 10.68 -10.63 17.70
N GLU A 113 11.29 -10.22 16.59
CA GLU A 113 12.22 -11.06 15.83
C GLU A 113 13.42 -11.47 16.67
N LYS A 114 13.98 -10.56 17.46
CA LYS A 114 15.08 -10.86 18.37
C LYS A 114 14.67 -11.83 19.46
N LYS A 115 13.45 -11.69 19.97
CA LYS A 115 12.92 -12.58 21.00
C LYS A 115 12.70 -14.00 20.48
N ASP A 116 12.25 -14.10 19.24
CA ASP A 116 11.96 -15.40 18.60
C ASP A 116 13.22 -16.08 18.10
N ALA A 117 14.32 -15.35 17.96
CA ALA A 117 15.59 -15.89 17.58
C ALA A 117 16.26 -16.58 18.77
#